data_142ea03176371151b812b41986aa801b
#
_entry.id   142ea03176371151b812b41986aa801b
#
_cell.length_a   1.000
_cell.length_b   1.000
_cell.length_c   1.000
_cell.angle_alpha   90.00
_cell.angle_beta   90.00
_cell.angle_gamma   90.00
#
_symmetry.space_group_name_H-M   'P 1'
#
loop_
_entity.id
_entity.type
_entity.pdbx_description
1 polymer ?
#
loop_
_entity_poly.entity_id
_entity_poly.type
_entity_poly.pdbx_seq_one_letter_code
_entity_poly.pdbx_strand_id
1 'polypeptide(L)'
;MKGYSHYGFHEFVICCVYKGHMIKEYFADYYLRRRDVTFDFSAENRMTVHQNVAEPWRVTLVDTGLNAQTGARVKRVQKYIGDEPFMLTYGDGVSDVNLTALLAQHRASGKTVTLTGIQPGERFGVLDIAGDDKSITSFREKGKEDGGWINGGFMVCETTLFDYLDAADGCVLERKPLKALAYAGKLGDTSIAAYKPF
;
A
#
# COMPACT_ATOMS: atom_id res chain seq x y z
N MET A 1 4.24 -6.11 5.22
CA MET A 1 3.68 -7.45 4.98
C MET A 1 3.21 -8.14 6.26
N LYS A 2 4.03 -8.32 7.29
CA LYS A 2 3.60 -9.01 8.54
C LYS A 2 2.35 -8.41 9.19
N GLY A 3 2.24 -7.08 9.26
CA GLY A 3 1.03 -6.41 9.75
C GLY A 3 -0.23 -6.82 8.98
N TYR A 4 -0.16 -6.85 7.65
CA TYR A 4 -1.28 -7.31 6.82
C TYR A 4 -1.59 -8.81 7.04
N SER A 5 -0.55 -9.64 7.16
CA SER A 5 -0.73 -11.08 7.43
C SER A 5 -1.43 -11.37 8.75
N HIS A 6 -1.21 -10.53 9.77
CA HIS A 6 -1.92 -10.60 11.05
C HIS A 6 -3.44 -10.47 10.89
N TYR A 7 -3.88 -9.74 9.86
CA TYR A 7 -5.30 -9.56 9.49
C TYR A 7 -5.78 -10.53 8.40
N GLY A 8 -4.97 -11.55 8.05
CA GLY A 8 -5.35 -12.58 7.08
C GLY A 8 -5.03 -12.26 5.62
N PHE A 9 -4.33 -11.16 5.33
CA PHE A 9 -3.93 -10.82 3.96
C PHE A 9 -2.55 -11.38 3.65
N HIS A 10 -2.48 -12.28 2.67
CA HIS A 10 -1.26 -13.03 2.36
C HIS A 10 -0.78 -12.86 0.90
N GLU A 11 -1.53 -12.17 0.08
CA GLU A 11 -1.15 -11.85 -1.30
C GLU A 11 -0.62 -10.43 -1.41
N PHE A 12 0.56 -10.27 -2.00
CA PHE A 12 1.24 -8.99 -2.09
C PHE A 12 1.77 -8.74 -3.49
N VAL A 13 1.52 -7.54 -4.00
CA VAL A 13 2.15 -7.03 -5.23
C VAL A 13 3.06 -5.86 -4.84
N ILE A 14 4.35 -6.00 -5.09
CA ILE A 14 5.36 -4.99 -4.74
C ILE A 14 5.83 -4.30 -6.01
N CYS A 15 5.62 -2.99 -6.07
CA CYS A 15 6.13 -2.13 -7.13
C CYS A 15 7.63 -1.89 -6.94
N CYS A 16 8.47 -2.65 -7.63
CA CYS A 16 9.91 -2.50 -7.60
C CYS A 16 10.37 -1.36 -8.51
N VAL A 17 11.38 -0.60 -8.04
CA VAL A 17 11.98 0.52 -8.76
C VAL A 17 13.51 0.47 -8.58
N TYR A 18 14.12 1.56 -8.09
CA TYR A 18 15.55 1.61 -7.79
C TYR A 18 15.97 0.47 -6.87
N LYS A 19 17.02 -0.26 -7.25
CA LYS A 19 17.49 -1.46 -6.56
C LYS A 19 16.44 -2.58 -6.39
N GLY A 20 15.42 -2.64 -7.26
CA GLY A 20 14.39 -3.69 -7.22
C GLY A 20 14.97 -5.11 -7.32
N HIS A 21 16.15 -5.28 -7.93
CA HIS A 21 16.87 -6.56 -7.94
C HIS A 21 17.20 -7.07 -6.54
N MET A 22 17.57 -6.19 -5.60
CA MET A 22 17.85 -6.59 -4.20
C MET A 22 16.61 -7.16 -3.51
N ILE A 23 15.42 -6.61 -3.81
CA ILE A 23 14.15 -7.14 -3.29
C ILE A 23 13.88 -8.51 -3.92
N LYS A 24 14.12 -8.66 -5.23
CA LYS A 24 13.97 -9.94 -5.93
C LYS A 24 14.91 -11.02 -5.38
N GLU A 25 16.18 -10.69 -5.18
CA GLU A 25 17.17 -11.59 -4.56
C GLU A 25 16.78 -11.97 -3.13
N TYR A 26 16.29 -11.01 -2.33
CA TYR A 26 15.80 -11.30 -0.98
C TYR A 26 14.68 -12.34 -0.99
N PHE A 27 13.71 -12.24 -1.90
CA PHE A 27 12.60 -13.20 -1.97
C PHE A 27 13.01 -14.51 -2.65
N ALA A 28 13.92 -14.49 -3.63
CA ALA A 28 14.46 -15.70 -4.25
C ALA A 28 15.14 -16.63 -3.22
N ASP A 29 15.89 -16.01 -2.29
CA ASP A 29 16.61 -16.73 -1.24
C ASP A 29 15.87 -16.74 0.11
N TYR A 30 14.61 -16.29 0.15
CA TYR A 30 13.88 -16.05 1.40
C TYR A 30 13.85 -17.28 2.31
N TYR A 31 13.61 -18.45 1.72
CA TYR A 31 13.55 -19.72 2.44
C TYR A 31 14.93 -20.17 2.93
N LEU A 32 16.01 -19.90 2.19
CA LEU A 32 17.38 -20.25 2.58
C LEU A 32 17.90 -19.39 3.74
N ARG A 33 17.59 -18.08 3.72
CA ARG A 33 18.11 -17.12 4.71
C ARG A 33 17.53 -17.30 6.11
N ARG A 34 16.44 -18.03 6.25
CA ARG A 34 15.69 -18.17 7.51
C ARG A 34 15.64 -19.59 8.03
N ARG A 35 16.46 -20.51 7.47
CA ARG A 35 16.38 -21.93 7.71
C ARG A 35 17.72 -22.55 7.89
N ASP A 36 17.74 -23.67 8.63
CA ASP A 36 18.87 -24.56 8.62
C ASP A 36 18.88 -25.31 7.28
N VAL A 37 20.02 -25.28 6.62
CA VAL A 37 20.20 -25.89 5.29
C VAL A 37 21.43 -26.77 5.32
N THR A 38 21.29 -28.00 4.82
CA THR A 38 22.41 -28.87 4.57
C THR A 38 22.70 -28.90 3.07
N PHE A 39 23.91 -28.58 2.69
CA PHE A 39 24.44 -28.78 1.35
C PHE A 39 25.33 -30.02 1.36
N ASP A 40 24.91 -31.06 0.67
CA ASP A 40 25.67 -32.29 0.53
C ASP A 40 26.37 -32.36 -0.85
N PHE A 41 27.62 -31.96 -0.86
CA PHE A 41 28.43 -31.94 -2.09
C PHE A 41 28.92 -33.35 -2.47
N SER A 42 28.79 -34.35 -1.59
CA SER A 42 29.13 -35.75 -1.88
C SER A 42 27.99 -36.49 -2.57
N ALA A 43 26.75 -36.00 -2.48
CA ALA A 43 25.53 -36.58 -3.05
C ALA A 43 24.91 -35.64 -4.10
N GLU A 44 25.55 -35.49 -5.24
CA GLU A 44 25.05 -34.76 -6.40
C GLU A 44 24.65 -33.28 -6.10
N ASN A 45 25.34 -32.62 -5.17
CA ASN A 45 25.04 -31.28 -4.70
C ASN A 45 23.61 -31.14 -4.15
N ARG A 46 23.14 -32.14 -3.42
CA ARG A 46 21.81 -32.13 -2.82
C ARG A 46 21.68 -31.04 -1.77
N MET A 47 20.60 -30.26 -1.84
CA MET A 47 20.23 -29.29 -0.83
C MET A 47 19.03 -29.80 -0.04
N THR A 48 19.13 -29.79 1.28
CA THR A 48 18.04 -30.16 2.20
C THR A 48 17.75 -28.96 3.11
N VAL A 49 16.53 -28.45 3.06
CA VAL A 49 16.05 -27.36 3.93
C VAL A 49 15.32 -27.99 5.10
N HIS A 50 15.79 -27.72 6.34
CA HIS A 50 15.20 -28.22 7.57
C HIS A 50 14.14 -27.23 8.08
N GLN A 51 13.01 -27.75 8.56
CA GLN A 51 11.89 -27.01 9.14
C GLN A 51 11.18 -26.03 8.14
N ASN A 52 9.93 -26.33 7.81
CA ASN A 52 9.16 -25.50 6.89
C ASN A 52 8.20 -24.54 7.60
N VAL A 53 8.70 -23.50 8.28
CA VAL A 53 7.90 -22.39 8.85
C VAL A 53 8.02 -21.17 7.96
N ALA A 54 7.53 -21.20 6.72
CA ALA A 54 7.45 -20.02 5.86
C ALA A 54 6.21 -19.20 6.21
N GLU A 55 6.35 -17.88 6.10
CA GLU A 55 5.17 -17.01 6.03
C GLU A 55 4.32 -17.46 4.84
N PRO A 56 2.98 -17.53 4.96
CA PRO A 56 2.11 -18.02 3.89
C PRO A 56 1.90 -16.96 2.79
N TRP A 57 2.96 -16.30 2.36
CA TRP A 57 2.89 -15.19 1.43
C TRP A 57 2.96 -15.63 -0.01
N ARG A 58 2.09 -15.07 -0.83
CA ARG A 58 2.22 -15.02 -2.27
C ARG A 58 2.68 -13.61 -2.67
N VAL A 59 3.89 -13.49 -3.20
CA VAL A 59 4.51 -12.19 -3.50
C VAL A 59 4.79 -12.09 -4.99
N THR A 60 4.24 -11.04 -5.60
CA THR A 60 4.53 -10.68 -6.99
C THR A 60 5.40 -9.41 -6.99
N LEU A 61 6.59 -9.51 -7.56
CA LEU A 61 7.56 -8.41 -7.65
C LEU A 61 7.54 -7.85 -9.07
N VAL A 62 7.05 -6.63 -9.23
CA VAL A 62 6.85 -6.02 -10.55
C VAL A 62 7.81 -4.86 -10.73
N ASP A 63 8.63 -4.90 -11.80
CA ASP A 63 9.38 -3.73 -12.22
C ASP A 63 8.41 -2.71 -12.83
N THR A 64 8.23 -1.60 -12.14
CA THR A 64 7.28 -0.56 -12.54
C THR A 64 7.95 0.63 -13.23
N GLY A 65 9.26 0.54 -13.49
CA GLY A 65 10.04 1.57 -14.17
C GLY A 65 10.64 2.60 -13.21
N LEU A 66 11.90 2.97 -13.47
CA LEU A 66 12.70 3.81 -12.58
C LEU A 66 12.09 5.20 -12.33
N ASN A 67 11.52 5.81 -13.37
CA ASN A 67 11.00 7.17 -13.33
C ASN A 67 9.50 7.25 -12.99
N ALA A 68 8.83 6.10 -12.89
CA ALA A 68 7.40 6.05 -12.63
C ALA A 68 7.05 6.65 -11.26
N GLN A 69 6.11 7.59 -11.24
CA GLN A 69 5.53 8.14 -10.02
C GLN A 69 4.47 7.20 -9.42
N THR A 70 3.97 7.52 -8.23
CA THR A 70 3.10 6.66 -7.42
C THR A 70 1.87 6.13 -8.18
N GLY A 71 1.14 6.99 -8.89
CA GLY A 71 -0.03 6.59 -9.67
C GLY A 71 0.31 5.70 -10.86
N ALA A 72 1.41 6.00 -11.57
CA ALA A 72 1.88 5.19 -12.69
C ALA A 72 2.26 3.76 -12.24
N ARG A 73 2.91 3.63 -11.08
CA ARG A 73 3.26 2.33 -10.49
C ARG A 73 2.01 1.51 -10.19
N VAL A 74 1.03 2.12 -9.53
CA VAL A 74 -0.26 1.45 -9.23
C VAL A 74 -0.96 1.04 -10.53
N LYS A 75 -1.01 1.91 -11.55
CA LYS A 75 -1.62 1.55 -12.85
C LYS A 75 -0.93 0.37 -13.53
N ARG A 76 0.41 0.32 -13.49
CA ARG A 76 1.21 -0.73 -14.15
C ARG A 76 1.06 -2.12 -13.52
N VAL A 77 0.61 -2.19 -12.27
CA VAL A 77 0.35 -3.46 -11.59
C VAL A 77 -1.11 -3.93 -11.69
N GLN A 78 -1.99 -3.18 -12.34
CA GLN A 78 -3.42 -3.49 -12.48
C GLN A 78 -3.68 -4.96 -12.86
N LYS A 79 -2.95 -5.51 -13.81
CA LYS A 79 -3.09 -6.90 -14.28
C LYS A 79 -2.81 -7.99 -13.23
N TYR A 80 -2.21 -7.61 -12.10
CA TYR A 80 -1.89 -8.52 -10.99
C TYR A 80 -2.85 -8.37 -9.81
N ILE A 81 -3.76 -7.37 -9.85
CA ILE A 81 -4.67 -7.06 -8.73
C ILE A 81 -5.97 -7.87 -8.84
N GLY A 82 -6.39 -8.24 -10.05
CA GLY A 82 -7.68 -8.89 -10.27
C GLY A 82 -8.85 -7.92 -10.20
N ASP A 83 -10.04 -8.44 -9.91
CA ASP A 83 -11.32 -7.70 -9.95
C ASP A 83 -11.86 -7.36 -8.55
N GLU A 84 -11.17 -7.76 -7.50
CA GLU A 84 -11.56 -7.54 -6.11
C GLU A 84 -10.95 -6.22 -5.55
N PRO A 85 -11.61 -5.60 -4.57
CA PRO A 85 -11.02 -4.49 -3.82
C PRO A 85 -9.65 -4.87 -3.24
N PHE A 86 -8.72 -3.94 -3.25
CA PHE A 86 -7.36 -4.18 -2.80
C PHE A 86 -6.89 -3.13 -1.79
N MET A 87 -5.91 -3.51 -0.98
CA MET A 87 -5.26 -2.59 -0.06
C MET A 87 -3.99 -2.02 -0.70
N LEU A 88 -3.78 -0.72 -0.51
CA LEU A 88 -2.62 0.01 -1.02
C LEU A 88 -1.90 0.71 0.15
N THR A 89 -0.58 0.59 0.20
CA THR A 89 0.26 1.31 1.16
C THR A 89 1.58 1.72 0.55
N TYR A 90 2.23 2.69 1.18
CA TYR A 90 3.62 3.06 0.85
C TYR A 90 4.59 2.06 1.48
N GLY A 91 5.70 1.79 0.78
CA GLY A 91 6.66 0.77 1.20
C GLY A 91 7.49 1.14 2.44
N ASP A 92 7.54 2.41 2.78
CA ASP A 92 8.27 2.99 3.92
C ASP A 92 7.35 3.38 5.09
N GLY A 93 6.03 3.24 4.93
CA GLY A 93 5.06 3.52 5.99
C GLY A 93 4.93 2.37 6.98
N VAL A 94 5.05 2.68 8.28
CA VAL A 94 4.75 1.78 9.39
C VAL A 94 3.66 2.40 10.26
N SER A 95 2.64 1.62 10.61
CA SER A 95 1.52 2.10 11.41
C SER A 95 0.85 0.93 12.15
N ASP A 96 0.12 1.24 13.19
CA ASP A 96 -0.77 0.38 13.96
C ASP A 96 -2.24 0.45 13.51
N VAL A 97 -2.49 0.90 12.28
CA VAL A 97 -3.84 1.01 11.70
C VAL A 97 -4.59 -0.31 11.82
N ASN A 98 -5.81 -0.25 12.35
CA ASN A 98 -6.72 -1.39 12.38
C ASN A 98 -7.30 -1.63 10.97
N LEU A 99 -6.71 -2.57 10.23
CA LEU A 99 -7.13 -2.89 8.86
C LEU A 99 -8.54 -3.46 8.77
N THR A 100 -9.03 -4.14 9.82
CA THR A 100 -10.42 -4.61 9.87
C THR A 100 -11.39 -3.44 9.92
N ALA A 101 -11.11 -2.44 10.75
CA ALA A 101 -11.93 -1.24 10.85
C ALA A 101 -11.88 -0.41 9.56
N LEU A 102 -10.71 -0.27 8.95
CA LEU A 102 -10.54 0.42 7.67
C LEU A 102 -11.37 -0.25 6.56
N LEU A 103 -11.32 -1.57 6.45
CA LEU A 103 -12.08 -2.33 5.47
C LEU A 103 -13.60 -2.25 5.72
N ALA A 104 -14.03 -2.32 6.99
CA ALA A 104 -15.44 -2.17 7.36
C ALA A 104 -15.98 -0.78 6.97
N GLN A 105 -15.22 0.28 7.26
CA GLN A 105 -15.57 1.65 6.89
C GLN A 105 -15.63 1.81 5.37
N HIS A 106 -14.67 1.25 4.63
CA HIS A 106 -14.67 1.29 3.17
C HIS A 106 -15.95 0.69 2.60
N ARG A 107 -16.31 -0.51 3.03
CA ARG A 107 -17.54 -1.20 2.60
C ARG A 107 -18.81 -0.41 2.93
N ALA A 108 -18.85 0.21 4.11
CA ALA A 108 -20.01 1.01 4.54
C ALA A 108 -20.12 2.33 3.75
N SER A 109 -19.01 2.93 3.36
CA SER A 109 -18.99 4.22 2.67
C SER A 109 -19.33 4.14 1.19
N GLY A 110 -19.12 2.99 0.53
CA GLY A 110 -19.30 2.81 -0.92
C GLY A 110 -18.37 3.70 -1.77
N LYS A 111 -17.27 4.18 -1.20
CA LYS A 111 -16.30 5.05 -1.90
C LYS A 111 -15.35 4.22 -2.77
N THR A 112 -14.80 4.84 -3.81
CA THR A 112 -13.78 4.20 -4.67
C THR A 112 -12.46 4.01 -3.92
N VAL A 113 -12.08 4.97 -3.07
CA VAL A 113 -10.90 4.90 -2.21
C VAL A 113 -11.28 5.37 -0.82
N THR A 114 -10.87 4.60 0.19
CA THR A 114 -10.90 5.01 1.60
C THR A 114 -9.47 4.98 2.11
N LEU A 115 -8.99 6.09 2.62
CA LEU A 115 -7.64 6.22 3.14
C LEU A 115 -7.63 6.47 4.65
N THR A 116 -6.48 6.29 5.28
CA THR A 116 -6.28 6.61 6.69
C THR A 116 -5.81 8.06 6.80
N GLY A 117 -6.64 8.91 7.41
CA GLY A 117 -6.27 10.25 7.82
C GLY A 117 -5.53 10.22 9.14
N ILE A 118 -4.46 10.96 9.26
CA ILE A 118 -3.69 11.14 10.50
C ILE A 118 -3.45 12.64 10.76
N GLN A 119 -3.31 12.99 12.03
CA GLN A 119 -2.90 14.34 12.44
C GLN A 119 -1.45 14.30 12.93
N PRO A 120 -0.48 14.48 12.08
CA PRO A 120 0.91 14.48 12.51
C PRO A 120 1.34 15.85 12.97
N GLY A 121 2.29 15.83 13.84
CA GLY A 121 2.86 17.08 14.36
C GLY A 121 3.73 17.87 13.40
N GLU A 122 3.81 17.69 12.09
CA GLU A 122 4.52 18.71 11.26
C GLU A 122 4.88 18.44 9.78
N ARG A 123 4.64 17.29 9.11
CA ARG A 123 5.31 17.07 7.79
C ARG A 123 4.51 16.63 6.56
N PHE A 124 3.17 16.61 6.53
CA PHE A 124 2.45 15.92 5.44
C PHE A 124 1.26 16.71 4.84
N GLY A 125 0.62 16.25 3.74
CA GLY A 125 -0.48 16.93 3.06
C GLY A 125 -1.82 16.94 3.83
N VAL A 126 -2.67 17.90 3.59
CA VAL A 126 -3.91 18.18 4.34
C VAL A 126 -5.13 17.58 3.65
N LEU A 127 -6.04 17.03 4.46
CA LEU A 127 -7.35 16.56 4.06
C LEU A 127 -8.42 17.47 4.64
N ASP A 128 -9.32 17.96 3.80
CA ASP A 128 -10.55 18.59 4.27
C ASP A 128 -11.65 17.53 4.30
N ILE A 129 -12.16 17.24 5.51
CA ILE A 129 -13.18 16.22 5.76
C ILE A 129 -14.49 16.92 6.04
N ALA A 130 -15.53 16.60 5.27
CA ALA A 130 -16.85 17.18 5.45
C ALA A 130 -17.71 16.33 6.37
N GLY A 131 -18.29 16.96 7.39
CA GLY A 131 -19.45 16.50 8.15
C GLY A 131 -19.40 15.08 8.72
N ASP A 132 -20.61 14.53 8.96
CA ASP A 132 -20.80 13.25 9.64
C ASP A 132 -20.55 12.01 8.76
N ASP A 133 -20.53 12.17 7.42
CA ASP A 133 -20.29 11.06 6.47
C ASP A 133 -18.82 10.76 6.21
N LYS A 134 -17.92 11.52 6.83
CA LYS A 134 -16.45 11.41 6.69
C LYS A 134 -15.97 11.45 5.24
N SER A 135 -16.67 12.14 4.37
CA SER A 135 -16.25 12.34 2.99
C SER A 135 -15.10 13.33 2.90
N ILE A 136 -14.07 12.98 2.13
CA ILE A 136 -12.96 13.88 1.82
C ILE A 136 -13.39 14.79 0.68
N THR A 137 -13.47 16.07 0.94
CA THR A 137 -13.90 17.09 -0.04
C THR A 137 -12.75 17.74 -0.77
N SER A 138 -11.56 17.73 -0.17
CA SER A 138 -10.35 18.31 -0.77
C SER A 138 -9.11 17.52 -0.37
N PHE A 139 -8.16 17.46 -1.28
CA PHE A 139 -6.82 16.91 -1.03
C PHE A 139 -5.76 17.87 -1.58
N ARG A 140 -4.90 18.39 -0.70
CA ARG A 140 -3.84 19.32 -1.07
C ARG A 140 -2.53 19.05 -0.31
N GLU A 141 -1.42 19.46 -0.87
CA GLU A 141 -0.14 19.44 -0.19
C GLU A 141 -0.12 20.53 0.90
N LYS A 142 0.49 20.23 2.05
CA LYS A 142 0.47 21.09 3.25
C LYS A 142 1.14 22.43 2.97
N GLY A 143 0.44 23.54 3.27
CA GLY A 143 1.03 24.86 3.47
C GLY A 143 1.60 25.02 4.89
N LYS A 144 2.49 25.98 5.10
CA LYS A 144 3.20 26.20 6.38
C LYS A 144 2.31 26.47 7.62
N GLU A 145 1.00 26.67 7.42
CA GLU A 145 0.06 27.12 8.46
C GLU A 145 -1.02 26.09 8.83
N ASP A 146 -0.95 24.87 8.28
CA ASP A 146 -2.02 23.88 8.38
C ASP A 146 -1.78 22.83 9.47
N GLY A 147 -2.46 22.94 10.59
CA GLY A 147 -2.61 21.89 11.61
C GLY A 147 -3.66 20.83 11.25
N GLY A 148 -3.79 20.44 9.96
CA GLY A 148 -4.86 19.60 9.46
C GLY A 148 -4.56 18.10 9.40
N TRP A 149 -5.55 17.33 8.94
CA TRP A 149 -5.40 15.91 8.63
C TRP A 149 -4.54 15.69 7.39
N ILE A 150 -3.76 14.62 7.38
CA ILE A 150 -2.93 14.25 6.24
C ILE A 150 -3.18 12.80 5.82
N ASN A 151 -2.80 12.47 4.58
CA ASN A 151 -2.80 11.11 4.08
C ASN A 151 -1.73 10.26 4.79
N GLY A 152 -2.17 9.33 5.64
CA GLY A 152 -1.33 8.37 6.35
C GLY A 152 -1.00 7.12 5.53
N GLY A 153 -1.42 7.03 4.29
CA GLY A 153 -1.31 5.81 3.49
C GLY A 153 -2.42 4.82 3.85
N PHE A 154 -2.10 3.55 3.97
CA PHE A 154 -3.05 2.47 4.32
C PHE A 154 -4.45 2.71 3.77
N MET A 155 -4.62 2.41 2.49
CA MET A 155 -5.84 2.66 1.74
C MET A 155 -6.54 1.34 1.42
N VAL A 156 -7.87 1.38 1.29
CA VAL A 156 -8.67 0.36 0.59
C VAL A 156 -9.19 0.98 -0.69
N CYS A 157 -9.03 0.29 -1.79
CA CYS A 157 -9.30 0.77 -3.13
C CYS A 157 -10.21 -0.21 -3.87
N GLU A 158 -11.26 0.30 -4.51
CA GLU A 158 -11.99 -0.41 -5.54
C GLU A 158 -11.18 -0.44 -6.84
N THR A 159 -11.40 -1.43 -7.67
CA THR A 159 -10.73 -1.54 -8.99
C THR A 159 -11.04 -0.37 -9.92
N THR A 160 -12.15 0.33 -9.72
CA THR A 160 -12.49 1.57 -10.43
C THR A 160 -11.50 2.73 -10.18
N LEU A 161 -10.61 2.61 -9.20
CA LEU A 161 -9.47 3.54 -9.05
C LEU A 161 -8.62 3.57 -10.33
N PHE A 162 -8.46 2.45 -11.02
CA PHE A 162 -7.64 2.37 -12.22
C PHE A 162 -8.14 3.25 -13.38
N ASP A 163 -9.42 3.65 -13.39
CA ASP A 163 -9.98 4.59 -14.39
C ASP A 163 -9.46 6.02 -14.18
N TYR A 164 -8.98 6.34 -12.99
CA TYR A 164 -8.40 7.63 -12.63
C TYR A 164 -6.87 7.70 -12.79
N LEU A 165 -6.23 6.55 -13.11
CA LEU A 165 -4.79 6.43 -13.20
C LEU A 165 -4.32 6.32 -14.65
N ASP A 166 -3.13 6.90 -14.91
CA ASP A 166 -2.40 6.78 -16.16
C ASP A 166 -1.09 6.00 -15.94
N ALA A 167 -0.69 5.21 -16.93
CA ALA A 167 0.57 4.49 -16.92
C ALA A 167 1.80 5.36 -17.26
N ALA A 168 1.60 6.62 -17.70
CA ALA A 168 2.67 7.56 -17.97
C ALA A 168 3.47 7.87 -16.69
N ASP A 169 4.80 7.98 -16.81
CA ASP A 169 5.71 8.15 -15.67
C ASP A 169 5.31 9.29 -14.72
N GLY A 170 4.77 10.37 -15.24
CA GLY A 170 4.38 11.56 -14.46
C GLY A 170 3.09 11.44 -13.66
N CYS A 171 2.39 10.30 -13.69
CA CYS A 171 1.15 10.12 -12.93
C CYS A 171 1.45 9.99 -11.43
N VAL A 172 1.13 11.02 -10.67
CA VAL A 172 1.24 11.07 -9.20
C VAL A 172 -0.14 10.81 -8.59
N LEU A 173 -0.28 9.73 -7.80
CA LEU A 173 -1.55 9.32 -7.20
C LEU A 173 -2.18 10.44 -6.36
N GLU A 174 -1.37 11.11 -5.54
CA GLU A 174 -1.76 12.11 -4.55
C GLU A 174 -2.17 13.45 -5.17
N ARG A 175 -1.94 13.62 -6.48
CA ARG A 175 -2.29 14.85 -7.21
C ARG A 175 -3.62 14.71 -7.95
N LYS A 176 -3.57 14.58 -9.27
CA LYS A 176 -4.77 14.55 -10.13
C LYS A 176 -5.74 13.42 -9.77
N PRO A 177 -5.32 12.16 -9.57
CA PRO A 177 -6.22 11.05 -9.26
C PRO A 177 -7.02 11.25 -7.98
N LEU A 178 -6.36 11.42 -6.82
CA LEU A 178 -7.07 11.58 -5.55
C LEU A 178 -7.90 12.87 -5.50
N LYS A 179 -7.43 13.97 -6.13
CA LYS A 179 -8.24 15.19 -6.26
C LYS A 179 -9.51 14.94 -7.07
N ALA A 180 -9.43 14.23 -8.20
CA ALA A 180 -10.60 13.90 -9.02
C ALA A 180 -11.60 13.03 -8.25
N LEU A 181 -11.12 12.06 -7.48
CA LEU A 181 -11.98 11.24 -6.62
C LEU A 181 -12.65 12.06 -5.51
N ALA A 182 -11.94 13.01 -4.90
CA ALA A 182 -12.49 13.91 -3.90
C ALA A 182 -13.61 14.77 -4.50
N TYR A 183 -13.37 15.43 -5.64
CA TYR A 183 -14.38 16.21 -6.34
C TYR A 183 -15.62 15.40 -6.78
N ALA A 184 -15.42 14.12 -7.12
CA ALA A 184 -16.52 13.21 -7.48
C ALA A 184 -17.25 12.63 -6.26
N GLY A 185 -16.88 12.98 -5.03
CA GLY A 185 -17.44 12.39 -3.81
C GLY A 185 -17.12 10.90 -3.62
N LYS A 186 -16.06 10.41 -4.27
CA LYS A 186 -15.63 8.99 -4.28
C LYS A 186 -14.42 8.70 -3.41
N LEU A 187 -13.93 9.70 -2.67
CA LEU A 187 -12.86 9.56 -1.69
C LEU A 187 -13.44 9.63 -0.29
N GLY A 188 -13.09 8.69 0.55
CA GLY A 188 -13.50 8.62 1.95
C GLY A 188 -12.30 8.54 2.89
N ASP A 189 -12.53 8.80 4.16
CA ASP A 189 -11.53 8.74 5.21
C ASP A 189 -11.98 7.84 6.36
N THR A 190 -11.02 7.17 6.97
CA THR A 190 -11.14 6.67 8.35
C THR A 190 -10.27 7.56 9.23
N SER A 191 -10.85 8.59 9.83
CA SER A 191 -10.18 9.32 10.88
C SER A 191 -9.97 8.38 12.09
N ILE A 192 -8.83 7.73 12.14
CA ILE A 192 -8.39 7.01 13.32
C ILE A 192 -7.64 8.03 14.16
N ALA A 193 -8.26 8.43 15.27
CA ALA A 193 -7.64 9.32 16.23
C ALA A 193 -6.29 8.76 16.70
N ALA A 194 -5.28 9.63 16.66
CA ALA A 194 -3.99 9.51 17.28
C ALA A 194 -3.03 8.44 16.73
N TYR A 195 -2.32 8.78 15.66
CA TYR A 195 -0.96 8.29 15.46
C TYR A 195 -0.11 8.79 16.64
N LYS A 196 0.39 7.90 17.50
CA LYS A 196 1.50 8.20 18.38
C LYS A 196 2.77 7.81 17.63
N PRO A 197 3.63 8.75 17.23
CA PRO A 197 4.96 8.40 16.71
C PRO A 197 5.74 7.68 17.80
N PHE A 198 6.42 6.59 17.43
CA PHE A 198 7.42 5.94 18.26
C PHE A 198 8.64 6.84 18.44
#